data_c0980a00e74aa97a19269d6670db29d7
#
_entry.id   c0980a00e74aa97a19269d6670db29d7
#
_cell.length_a   1.000
_cell.length_b   1.000
_cell.length_c   1.000
_cell.angle_alpha   90.00
_cell.angle_beta   90.00
_cell.angle_gamma   90.00
#
_symmetry.space_group_name_H-M   'P 1'
#
loop_
_entity.id
_entity.type
_entity.pdbx_description
1 polymer ?
#
loop_
_entity_poly.entity_id
_entity_poly.type
_entity_poly.pdbx_seq_one_letter_code
_entity_poly.pdbx_strand_id
1 'polypeptide(L)'
;MAVRRRNEQAIIAAGSQGVDAYVARYHELLEKPGRIVVAALEPVHRRIDSSLHRSTDTGRVNLSAFVYAAERLPSCLPSVKRIVIASTEKVFEESGLGHVMGWERAGARRRRRRSHYDGEQTLAIFVTSISDFDDLIPSLCAYQIEWNAMHGRLRSTPLGADLAAGRVRATEAREDIRRVLEVNNRDWEIFLRFWSERWDQSLRDIAAAPKQMIVDRLPLQQQDFEASVNDWLDEVISHFSALDFATRPVYLVSSNTHSLANLVSGYVRRHRDEIIAVTLDEIIDDDDDYLRRYWRRLKYEEEALRNDFLYYALRAFLEKQPDRVPEKIAAEASAGVRRFTPDHLLHLEAQIIELEKLDPICLDPGISVGGGFPRPGSTCPTQGRAPGMSRKAGRDSDAGNETPIVFNIDYPLGFSAYYLMKLILEKMKRVQGVFILGKSAAMIGRLGDIMIPEEVRDVHSGRNYRFRNVFSTATLAPYLSEAAVFDDQRTLTVRGTFLHSRLMIDDYRGDDFTGIEMEAGPYLSALTEHLGINTTGKSAVVHIPPVLPIGILFYTSDTPYNLRASLLSRRLGLKGIEATYACSRAILTAVLTNLRLLNGD
;
A
#
# COMPACT_ATOMS: atom_id res chain seq x y z
N MET A 1 34.94 -19.39 14.24
CA MET A 1 34.13 -18.67 13.21
C MET A 1 33.43 -19.64 12.24
N ALA A 2 34.08 -20.63 11.63
CA ALA A 2 33.48 -21.53 10.64
C ALA A 2 32.31 -22.39 11.16
N VAL A 3 32.40 -22.92 12.39
CA VAL A 3 31.33 -23.71 13.03
C VAL A 3 30.10 -22.87 13.36
N ARG A 4 30.30 -21.61 13.78
CA ARG A 4 29.21 -20.68 14.07
C ARG A 4 28.45 -20.30 12.77
N ARG A 5 29.17 -20.04 11.67
CA ARG A 5 28.55 -19.79 10.35
C ARG A 5 27.79 -21.00 9.81
N ARG A 6 28.29 -22.23 10.00
CA ARG A 6 27.59 -23.46 9.59
C ARG A 6 26.27 -23.66 10.39
N ASN A 7 26.30 -23.40 11.70
CA ASN A 7 25.08 -23.49 12.51
C ASN A 7 24.10 -22.41 12.17
N GLU A 8 24.54 -21.17 11.91
CA GLU A 8 23.69 -20.06 11.46
C GLU A 8 23.05 -20.37 10.10
N GLN A 9 23.80 -20.87 9.12
CA GLN A 9 23.28 -21.30 7.82
C GLN A 9 22.28 -22.46 7.93
N ALA A 10 22.50 -23.43 8.83
CA ALA A 10 21.56 -24.52 9.06
C ALA A 10 20.25 -24.02 9.70
N ILE A 11 20.31 -23.02 10.61
CA ILE A 11 19.14 -22.41 11.25
C ILE A 11 18.37 -21.55 10.25
N ILE A 12 19.05 -20.80 9.38
CA ILE A 12 18.46 -20.00 8.30
C ILE A 12 17.76 -20.90 7.29
N ALA A 13 18.42 -21.98 6.87
CA ALA A 13 17.82 -22.98 5.99
C ALA A 13 16.57 -23.62 6.63
N ALA A 14 16.58 -23.88 7.93
CA ALA A 14 15.42 -24.37 8.67
C ALA A 14 14.30 -23.33 8.74
N GLY A 15 14.61 -22.03 8.86
CA GLY A 15 13.67 -20.93 8.84
C GLY A 15 13.00 -20.77 7.47
N SER A 16 13.77 -20.78 6.38
CA SER A 16 13.28 -20.77 5.01
C SER A 16 12.41 -21.99 4.71
N GLN A 17 12.88 -23.19 5.08
CA GLN A 17 12.09 -24.42 4.96
C GLN A 17 10.77 -24.33 5.75
N GLY A 18 10.75 -23.65 6.89
CA GLY A 18 9.54 -23.43 7.69
C GLY A 18 8.51 -22.56 6.96
N VAL A 19 8.96 -21.47 6.31
CA VAL A 19 8.10 -20.61 5.48
C VAL A 19 7.60 -21.36 4.26
N ASP A 20 8.49 -22.03 3.53
CA ASP A 20 8.14 -22.80 2.34
C ASP A 20 7.15 -23.93 2.68
N ALA A 21 7.36 -24.63 3.80
CA ALA A 21 6.43 -25.65 4.29
C ALA A 21 5.06 -25.07 4.67
N TYR A 22 5.02 -23.88 5.24
CA TYR A 22 3.75 -23.22 5.57
C TYR A 22 3.01 -22.76 4.31
N VAL A 23 3.74 -22.12 3.39
CA VAL A 23 3.19 -21.70 2.09
C VAL A 23 2.68 -22.92 1.32
N ALA A 24 3.50 -23.97 1.20
CA ALA A 24 3.10 -25.21 0.55
C ALA A 24 1.87 -25.84 1.22
N ARG A 25 1.79 -25.81 2.56
CA ARG A 25 0.67 -26.40 3.30
C ARG A 25 -0.66 -25.70 3.02
N TYR A 26 -0.72 -24.37 3.08
CA TYR A 26 -2.00 -23.72 2.77
C TYR A 26 -2.27 -23.66 1.26
N HIS A 27 -1.25 -23.63 0.39
CA HIS A 27 -1.42 -23.76 -1.06
C HIS A 27 -1.98 -25.15 -1.41
N GLU A 28 -1.44 -26.25 -0.85
CA GLU A 28 -1.99 -27.59 -1.03
C GLU A 28 -3.48 -27.65 -0.64
N LEU A 29 -3.83 -27.01 0.48
CA LEU A 29 -5.22 -26.92 0.92
C LEU A 29 -6.06 -26.03 0.01
N LEU A 30 -5.43 -25.08 -0.70
CA LEU A 30 -6.07 -24.16 -1.63
C LEU A 30 -6.07 -24.65 -3.09
N GLU A 31 -5.36 -25.74 -3.43
CA GLU A 31 -5.40 -26.33 -4.78
C GLU A 31 -6.76 -26.92 -5.12
N LYS A 32 -7.49 -27.39 -4.11
CA LYS A 32 -8.81 -28.00 -4.27
C LYS A 32 -9.86 -27.21 -3.50
N PRO A 33 -11.10 -27.11 -4.04
CA PRO A 33 -12.23 -26.61 -3.25
C PRO A 33 -12.37 -27.41 -1.97
N GLY A 34 -12.63 -26.75 -0.86
CA GLY A 34 -12.78 -27.46 0.41
C GLY A 34 -12.76 -26.56 1.63
N ARG A 35 -12.81 -27.23 2.77
CA ARG A 35 -12.87 -26.60 4.09
C ARG A 35 -11.52 -26.67 4.80
N ILE A 36 -11.06 -25.54 5.29
CA ILE A 36 -9.83 -25.40 6.07
C ILE A 36 -10.22 -24.88 7.45
N VAL A 37 -9.85 -25.62 8.49
CA VAL A 37 -9.95 -25.13 9.87
C VAL A 37 -8.67 -24.36 10.18
N VAL A 38 -8.78 -23.09 10.51
CA VAL A 38 -7.61 -22.22 10.75
C VAL A 38 -6.69 -22.79 11.84
N ALA A 39 -7.26 -23.43 12.86
CA ALA A 39 -6.49 -24.09 13.91
C ALA A 39 -5.53 -25.18 13.40
N ALA A 40 -5.82 -25.81 12.25
CA ALA A 40 -4.92 -26.80 11.63
C ALA A 40 -3.64 -26.19 11.04
N LEU A 41 -3.66 -24.88 10.79
CA LEU A 41 -2.51 -24.10 10.27
C LEU A 41 -1.67 -23.46 11.39
N GLU A 42 -2.21 -23.32 12.60
CA GLU A 42 -1.50 -22.68 13.71
C GLU A 42 -0.13 -23.32 14.03
N PRO A 43 0.04 -24.66 14.06
CA PRO A 43 1.34 -25.27 14.37
C PRO A 43 2.42 -24.90 13.36
N VAL A 44 2.09 -24.85 12.06
CA VAL A 44 3.04 -24.47 11.02
C VAL A 44 3.29 -22.96 11.01
N HIS A 45 2.27 -22.14 11.28
CA HIS A 45 2.42 -20.70 11.47
C HIS A 45 3.37 -20.37 12.62
N ARG A 46 3.25 -21.07 13.77
CA ARG A 46 4.14 -20.89 14.92
C ARG A 46 5.59 -21.22 14.61
N ARG A 47 5.86 -22.25 13.79
CA ARG A 47 7.21 -22.69 13.42
C ARG A 47 8.00 -21.67 12.61
N ILE A 48 7.34 -20.77 11.89
CA ILE A 48 8.01 -19.70 11.14
C ILE A 48 8.75 -18.75 12.08
N ASP A 49 8.25 -18.57 13.31
CA ASP A 49 8.66 -17.50 14.24
C ASP A 49 8.79 -16.17 13.51
N SER A 50 7.69 -15.78 12.83
CA SER A 50 7.64 -14.58 12.00
C SER A 50 8.16 -13.37 12.77
N SER A 51 8.94 -12.53 12.12
CA SER A 51 9.45 -11.28 12.72
C SER A 51 8.34 -10.39 13.27
N LEU A 52 7.14 -10.51 12.68
CA LEU A 52 5.94 -9.77 13.08
C LEU A 52 5.06 -10.52 14.10
N HIS A 53 5.29 -11.83 14.31
CA HIS A 53 4.53 -12.64 15.25
C HIS A 53 5.43 -13.63 15.97
N ARG A 54 6.25 -13.11 16.86
CA ARG A 54 7.29 -13.85 17.58
C ARG A 54 6.80 -14.51 18.86
N SER A 55 7.52 -15.54 19.28
CA SER A 55 7.36 -16.19 20.58
C SER A 55 5.94 -16.76 20.80
N THR A 56 5.32 -17.24 19.75
CA THR A 56 3.95 -17.79 19.77
C THR A 56 3.82 -19.05 20.62
N ASP A 57 4.93 -19.76 20.90
CA ASP A 57 4.94 -20.99 21.72
C ASP A 57 5.02 -20.71 23.23
N THR A 58 5.21 -19.45 23.64
CA THR A 58 5.40 -19.09 25.06
C THR A 58 4.08 -18.89 25.81
N GLY A 59 2.93 -18.91 25.14
CA GLY A 59 1.62 -18.59 25.71
C GLY A 59 1.48 -17.13 26.17
N ARG A 60 2.42 -16.26 25.81
CA ARG A 60 2.35 -14.81 26.05
C ARG A 60 1.48 -14.16 24.99
N VAL A 61 0.69 -13.18 25.40
CA VAL A 61 -0.13 -12.38 24.49
C VAL A 61 0.75 -11.38 23.74
N ASN A 62 0.62 -11.36 22.40
CA ASN A 62 1.28 -10.40 21.52
C ASN A 62 0.24 -9.44 20.90
N LEU A 63 -0.15 -8.39 21.65
CA LEU A 63 -1.14 -7.41 21.18
C LEU A 63 -0.71 -6.69 19.90
N SER A 64 0.59 -6.48 19.70
CA SER A 64 1.09 -5.85 18.47
C SER A 64 0.82 -6.73 17.25
N ALA A 65 1.04 -8.04 17.34
CA ALA A 65 0.72 -8.98 16.26
C ALA A 65 -0.79 -9.10 16.03
N PHE A 66 -1.58 -9.12 17.12
CA PHE A 66 -3.03 -9.11 17.03
C PHE A 66 -3.56 -7.89 16.28
N VAL A 67 -3.16 -6.68 16.69
CA VAL A 67 -3.59 -5.44 16.04
C VAL A 67 -3.11 -5.37 14.59
N TYR A 68 -1.88 -5.81 14.32
CA TYR A 68 -1.34 -5.84 12.96
C TYR A 68 -2.18 -6.73 12.03
N ALA A 69 -2.57 -7.92 12.49
CA ALA A 69 -3.45 -8.82 11.76
C ALA A 69 -4.86 -8.22 11.60
N ALA A 70 -5.44 -7.73 12.69
CA ALA A 70 -6.79 -7.18 12.72
C ALA A 70 -6.98 -5.96 11.81
N GLU A 71 -5.96 -5.12 11.60
CA GLU A 71 -6.01 -4.00 10.66
C GLU A 71 -6.13 -4.44 9.18
N ARG A 72 -5.72 -5.68 8.87
CA ARG A 72 -5.77 -6.27 7.52
C ARG A 72 -7.02 -7.11 7.27
N LEU A 73 -7.82 -7.29 8.30
CA LEU A 73 -9.03 -8.09 8.29
C LEU A 73 -10.27 -7.21 8.49
N PRO A 74 -11.44 -7.58 7.93
CA PRO A 74 -12.67 -6.82 8.12
C PRO A 74 -13.05 -6.65 9.58
N SER A 75 -13.63 -5.49 9.90
CA SER A 75 -13.99 -5.10 11.28
C SER A 75 -15.06 -5.98 11.94
N CYS A 76 -15.82 -6.76 11.15
CA CYS A 76 -16.81 -7.73 11.63
C CYS A 76 -16.18 -9.05 12.14
N LEU A 77 -14.85 -9.24 11.99
CA LEU A 77 -14.18 -10.50 12.30
C LEU A 77 -14.41 -11.03 13.74
N PRO A 78 -14.61 -10.22 14.78
CA PRO A 78 -14.99 -10.73 16.11
C PRO A 78 -16.19 -11.70 16.07
N SER A 79 -17.22 -11.43 15.27
CA SER A 79 -18.42 -12.26 15.14
C SER A 79 -18.27 -13.41 14.14
N VAL A 80 -17.31 -13.34 13.22
CA VAL A 80 -17.16 -14.30 12.12
C VAL A 80 -16.63 -15.64 12.61
N LYS A 81 -17.26 -16.72 12.18
CA LYS A 81 -16.83 -18.12 12.35
C LYS A 81 -16.52 -18.80 11.02
N ARG A 82 -17.20 -18.38 9.96
CA ARG A 82 -17.06 -18.96 8.62
C ARG A 82 -16.62 -17.88 7.62
N ILE A 83 -15.59 -18.17 6.87
CA ILE A 83 -15.09 -17.32 5.78
C ILE A 83 -15.22 -18.11 4.49
N VAL A 84 -15.88 -17.53 3.49
CA VAL A 84 -16.03 -18.15 2.16
C VAL A 84 -15.21 -17.32 1.17
N ILE A 85 -14.34 -17.98 0.41
CA ILE A 85 -13.42 -17.32 -0.52
C ILE A 85 -13.72 -17.73 -1.95
N ALA A 86 -13.84 -16.74 -2.85
CA ALA A 86 -13.97 -16.92 -4.29
C ALA A 86 -13.23 -15.82 -5.07
N SER A 87 -13.02 -16.04 -6.38
CA SER A 87 -12.42 -15.08 -7.30
C SER A 87 -13.43 -14.12 -7.93
N THR A 88 -14.68 -14.54 -8.12
CA THR A 88 -15.71 -13.78 -8.84
C THR A 88 -17.10 -13.98 -8.21
N GLU A 89 -18.03 -13.09 -8.55
CA GLU A 89 -19.44 -13.21 -8.15
C GLU A 89 -20.06 -14.50 -8.72
N LYS A 90 -19.74 -14.82 -9.97
CA LYS A 90 -20.21 -16.03 -10.64
C LYS A 90 -19.88 -17.31 -9.87
N VAL A 91 -18.69 -17.40 -9.30
CA VAL A 91 -18.29 -18.56 -8.48
C VAL A 91 -19.15 -18.68 -7.22
N PHE A 92 -19.52 -17.57 -6.59
CA PHE A 92 -20.48 -17.57 -5.48
C PHE A 92 -21.87 -18.06 -5.93
N GLU A 93 -22.37 -17.56 -7.07
CA GLU A 93 -23.67 -17.96 -7.64
C GLU A 93 -23.72 -19.46 -7.93
N GLU A 94 -22.73 -19.98 -8.68
CA GLU A 94 -22.62 -21.39 -9.04
C GLU A 94 -22.48 -22.31 -7.83
N SER A 95 -21.95 -21.78 -6.72
CA SER A 95 -21.84 -22.50 -5.44
C SER A 95 -23.07 -22.35 -4.54
N GLY A 96 -24.16 -21.79 -5.04
CA GLY A 96 -25.40 -21.58 -4.30
C GLY A 96 -25.36 -20.43 -3.28
N LEU A 97 -24.38 -19.53 -3.41
CA LEU A 97 -24.16 -18.39 -2.53
C LEU A 97 -24.34 -17.04 -3.26
N GLY A 98 -25.14 -17.00 -4.33
CA GLY A 98 -25.37 -15.78 -5.12
C GLY A 98 -25.97 -14.61 -4.33
N HIS A 99 -26.62 -14.88 -3.18
CA HIS A 99 -27.14 -13.86 -2.27
C HIS A 99 -26.05 -13.06 -1.52
N VAL A 100 -24.77 -13.47 -1.61
CA VAL A 100 -23.62 -12.78 -0.99
C VAL A 100 -23.55 -11.31 -1.39
N MET A 101 -23.92 -10.97 -2.62
CA MET A 101 -23.88 -9.59 -3.10
C MET A 101 -24.89 -8.68 -2.40
N GLY A 102 -25.93 -9.23 -1.79
CA GLY A 102 -26.89 -8.51 -0.97
C GLY A 102 -26.47 -8.33 0.50
N TRP A 103 -25.35 -8.93 0.92
CA TRP A 103 -24.83 -8.77 2.28
C TRP A 103 -24.17 -7.40 2.47
N GLU A 104 -24.00 -7.00 3.74
CA GLU A 104 -23.34 -5.75 4.08
C GLU A 104 -21.88 -5.76 3.63
N ARG A 105 -21.41 -4.69 2.99
CA ARG A 105 -20.00 -4.52 2.67
C ARG A 105 -19.17 -4.41 3.95
N ALA A 106 -18.15 -5.24 4.06
CA ALA A 106 -17.24 -5.28 5.19
C ALA A 106 -15.82 -4.91 4.75
N GLY A 107 -15.26 -3.84 5.31
CA GLY A 107 -13.94 -3.34 4.94
C GLY A 107 -12.87 -3.62 5.99
N ALA A 108 -11.62 -3.71 5.56
CA ALA A 108 -10.43 -3.71 6.39
C ALA A 108 -9.72 -2.34 6.32
N ARG A 109 -9.11 -1.90 7.43
CA ARG A 109 -8.44 -0.58 7.50
C ARG A 109 -7.23 -0.46 6.56
N ARG A 110 -6.53 -1.58 6.34
CA ARG A 110 -5.27 -1.62 5.57
C ARG A 110 -5.29 -2.55 4.37
N ARG A 111 -6.47 -3.03 3.96
CA ARG A 111 -6.65 -3.84 2.76
C ARG A 111 -7.94 -3.44 2.05
N ARG A 112 -7.89 -3.41 0.73
CA ARG A 112 -9.03 -3.04 -0.12
C ARG A 112 -9.75 -4.24 -0.69
N ARG A 113 -9.54 -5.40 -0.10
CA ARG A 113 -10.16 -6.65 -0.51
C ARG A 113 -11.68 -6.54 -0.38
N ARG A 114 -12.42 -6.76 -1.46
CA ARG A 114 -13.89 -6.74 -1.41
C ARG A 114 -14.36 -7.87 -0.54
N SER A 115 -15.24 -7.56 0.40
CA SER A 115 -15.82 -8.55 1.28
C SER A 115 -17.21 -8.14 1.73
N HIS A 116 -18.04 -9.14 2.00
CA HIS A 116 -19.43 -9.00 2.42
C HIS A 116 -19.72 -9.86 3.64
N TYR A 117 -20.45 -9.32 4.59
CA TYR A 117 -20.79 -9.96 5.86
C TYR A 117 -22.29 -10.19 5.95
N ASP A 118 -22.72 -11.40 6.35
CA ASP A 118 -24.13 -11.79 6.45
C ASP A 118 -24.89 -11.16 7.63
N GLY A 119 -24.20 -10.40 8.48
CA GLY A 119 -24.76 -9.83 9.71
C GLY A 119 -24.74 -10.80 10.90
N GLU A 120 -24.37 -12.07 10.70
CA GLU A 120 -24.36 -13.12 11.73
C GLU A 120 -22.96 -13.68 11.99
N GLN A 121 -22.48 -14.59 11.16
CA GLN A 121 -21.22 -15.33 11.39
C GLN A 121 -20.41 -15.63 10.11
N THR A 122 -20.93 -15.29 8.92
CA THR A 122 -20.28 -15.63 7.65
C THR A 122 -19.75 -14.40 6.95
N LEU A 123 -18.49 -14.47 6.52
CA LEU A 123 -17.81 -13.45 5.75
C LEU A 123 -17.43 -14.01 4.39
N ALA A 124 -17.92 -13.40 3.32
CA ALA A 124 -17.49 -13.67 1.96
C ALA A 124 -16.34 -12.75 1.57
N ILE A 125 -15.28 -13.30 1.03
CA ILE A 125 -14.08 -12.55 0.61
C ILE A 125 -13.77 -12.85 -0.85
N PHE A 126 -13.58 -11.80 -1.64
CA PHE A 126 -13.07 -11.89 -2.99
C PHE A 126 -11.55 -11.81 -2.99
N VAL A 127 -10.91 -12.69 -3.75
CA VAL A 127 -9.46 -12.75 -3.92
C VAL A 127 -9.11 -12.50 -5.39
N THR A 128 -8.10 -11.69 -5.63
CA THR A 128 -7.71 -11.20 -6.97
C THR A 128 -6.32 -11.69 -7.38
N SER A 129 -5.61 -12.34 -6.48
CA SER A 129 -4.31 -12.95 -6.76
C SER A 129 -3.90 -13.93 -5.66
N ILE A 130 -2.80 -14.66 -5.91
CA ILE A 130 -2.20 -15.54 -4.91
C ILE A 130 -1.74 -14.75 -3.67
N SER A 131 -1.33 -13.49 -3.83
CA SER A 131 -0.89 -12.64 -2.72
C SER A 131 -2.02 -12.33 -1.73
N ASP A 132 -3.29 -12.41 -2.15
CA ASP A 132 -4.40 -12.31 -1.22
C ASP A 132 -4.40 -13.45 -0.21
N PHE A 133 -4.06 -14.66 -0.63
CA PHE A 133 -3.93 -15.80 0.29
C PHE A 133 -2.70 -15.67 1.18
N ASP A 134 -1.56 -15.25 0.61
CA ASP A 134 -0.30 -15.04 1.31
C ASP A 134 -0.41 -13.94 2.39
N ASP A 135 -1.39 -13.03 2.26
CA ASP A 135 -1.72 -12.01 3.27
C ASP A 135 -2.85 -12.44 4.22
N LEU A 136 -3.92 -13.04 3.68
CA LEU A 136 -5.13 -13.37 4.43
C LEU A 136 -4.92 -14.53 5.41
N ILE A 137 -4.37 -15.65 4.94
CA ILE A 137 -4.25 -16.87 5.76
C ILE A 137 -3.33 -16.66 6.97
N PRO A 138 -2.10 -16.10 6.82
CA PRO A 138 -1.29 -15.79 7.99
C PRO A 138 -1.92 -14.76 8.94
N SER A 139 -2.66 -13.78 8.41
CA SER A 139 -3.38 -12.81 9.24
C SER A 139 -4.49 -13.46 10.06
N LEU A 140 -5.26 -14.40 9.48
CA LEU A 140 -6.27 -15.18 10.21
C LEU A 140 -5.65 -16.06 11.30
N CYS A 141 -4.52 -16.71 10.99
CA CYS A 141 -3.78 -17.50 11.99
C CYS A 141 -3.30 -16.63 13.15
N ALA A 142 -2.64 -15.52 12.87
CA ALA A 142 -2.15 -14.62 13.90
C ALA A 142 -3.29 -14.04 14.76
N TYR A 143 -4.38 -13.62 14.14
CA TYR A 143 -5.57 -13.12 14.83
C TYR A 143 -6.17 -14.18 15.77
N GLN A 144 -6.37 -15.42 15.27
CA GLN A 144 -6.96 -16.50 16.06
C GLN A 144 -6.05 -16.94 17.22
N ILE A 145 -4.74 -17.07 16.97
CA ILE A 145 -3.76 -17.42 17.99
C ILE A 145 -3.80 -16.44 19.15
N GLU A 146 -3.75 -15.14 18.85
CA GLU A 146 -3.68 -14.11 19.89
C GLU A 146 -5.04 -13.90 20.57
N TRP A 147 -6.16 -14.02 19.86
CA TRP A 147 -7.48 -14.07 20.47
C TRP A 147 -7.56 -15.18 21.52
N ASN A 148 -7.12 -16.39 21.15
CA ASN A 148 -7.18 -17.56 22.01
C ASN A 148 -6.18 -17.46 23.20
N ALA A 149 -5.04 -16.82 23.01
CA ALA A 149 -4.10 -16.52 24.10
C ALA A 149 -4.74 -15.56 25.12
N MET A 150 -5.37 -14.48 24.66
CA MET A 150 -6.10 -13.54 25.53
C MET A 150 -7.28 -14.24 26.25
N HIS A 151 -8.09 -15.00 25.50
CA HIS A 151 -9.20 -15.78 26.07
C HIS A 151 -8.72 -16.73 27.16
N GLY A 152 -7.66 -17.50 26.90
CA GLY A 152 -7.10 -18.47 27.84
C GLY A 152 -6.67 -17.82 29.17
N ARG A 153 -6.07 -16.64 29.12
CA ARG A 153 -5.67 -15.90 30.32
C ARG A 153 -6.86 -15.32 31.08
N LEU A 154 -7.82 -14.72 30.38
CA LEU A 154 -9.01 -14.14 31.02
C LEU A 154 -9.88 -15.23 31.66
N ARG A 155 -10.17 -16.33 30.94
CA ARG A 155 -11.07 -17.39 31.46
C ARG A 155 -10.54 -18.08 32.73
N SER A 156 -9.24 -18.01 32.98
CA SER A 156 -8.63 -18.59 34.19
C SER A 156 -8.81 -17.71 35.43
N THR A 157 -9.49 -16.56 35.32
CA THR A 157 -9.66 -15.60 36.41
C THR A 157 -11.13 -15.29 36.68
N PRO A 158 -11.49 -14.91 37.96
CA PRO A 158 -12.84 -14.41 38.25
C PRO A 158 -13.21 -13.18 37.42
N LEU A 159 -12.26 -12.28 37.17
CA LEU A 159 -12.46 -11.09 36.33
C LEU A 159 -12.91 -11.46 34.91
N GLY A 160 -12.31 -12.47 34.29
CA GLY A 160 -12.72 -12.93 32.97
C GLY A 160 -14.13 -13.51 32.95
N ALA A 161 -14.54 -14.24 33.99
CA ALA A 161 -15.91 -14.73 34.15
C ALA A 161 -16.91 -13.57 34.33
N ASP A 162 -16.54 -12.51 35.03
CA ASP A 162 -17.38 -11.33 35.25
C ASP A 162 -17.50 -10.48 33.95
N LEU A 163 -16.42 -10.33 33.21
CA LEU A 163 -16.41 -9.69 31.89
C LEU A 163 -17.32 -10.45 30.91
N ALA A 164 -17.13 -11.76 30.80
CA ALA A 164 -17.93 -12.62 29.90
C ALA A 164 -19.43 -12.57 30.22
N ALA A 165 -19.77 -12.48 31.51
CA ALA A 165 -21.16 -12.37 31.97
C ALA A 165 -21.71 -10.94 31.94
N GLY A 166 -20.91 -9.94 31.57
CA GLY A 166 -21.30 -8.53 31.55
C GLY A 166 -21.50 -7.92 32.95
N ARG A 167 -21.01 -8.56 34.01
CA ARG A 167 -21.12 -8.06 35.41
C ARG A 167 -20.14 -6.93 35.69
N VAL A 168 -19.03 -6.90 34.95
CA VAL A 168 -18.01 -5.84 35.02
C VAL A 168 -17.80 -5.28 33.63
N ARG A 169 -17.69 -3.96 33.53
CA ARG A 169 -17.28 -3.29 32.29
C ARG A 169 -15.77 -3.32 32.16
N ALA A 170 -15.28 -3.57 30.96
CA ALA A 170 -13.83 -3.53 30.73
C ALA A 170 -13.24 -2.15 30.98
N THR A 171 -14.03 -1.08 30.81
CA THR A 171 -13.65 0.31 31.14
C THR A 171 -13.33 0.50 32.62
N GLU A 172 -14.04 -0.19 33.50
CA GLU A 172 -13.86 -0.11 34.96
C GLU A 172 -12.67 -0.96 35.45
N ALA A 173 -12.38 -2.05 34.74
CA ALA A 173 -11.33 -3.02 35.10
C ALA A 173 -10.08 -2.94 34.19
N ARG A 174 -9.89 -1.82 33.47
CA ARG A 174 -8.87 -1.64 32.44
C ARG A 174 -7.47 -2.11 32.84
N GLU A 175 -7.02 -1.68 34.02
CA GLU A 175 -5.67 -1.97 34.50
C GLU A 175 -5.54 -3.43 35.01
N ASP A 176 -6.61 -3.97 35.60
CA ASP A 176 -6.64 -5.38 36.03
C ASP A 176 -6.61 -6.32 34.84
N ILE A 177 -7.37 -6.01 33.75
CA ILE A 177 -7.32 -6.75 32.50
C ILE A 177 -5.91 -6.73 31.92
N ARG A 178 -5.27 -5.55 31.86
CA ARG A 178 -3.90 -5.42 31.37
C ARG A 178 -2.93 -6.31 32.15
N ARG A 179 -3.06 -6.34 33.50
CA ARG A 179 -2.24 -7.20 34.37
C ARG A 179 -2.50 -8.69 34.14
N VAL A 180 -3.75 -9.10 34.00
CA VAL A 180 -4.11 -10.49 33.66
C VAL A 180 -3.53 -10.92 32.31
N LEU A 181 -3.57 -10.06 31.31
CA LEU A 181 -2.99 -10.32 30.01
C LEU A 181 -1.44 -10.26 29.98
N GLU A 182 -0.81 -9.75 31.06
CA GLU A 182 0.64 -9.55 31.18
C GLU A 182 1.25 -8.71 30.04
N VAL A 183 0.53 -7.67 29.63
CA VAL A 183 0.97 -6.80 28.53
C VAL A 183 1.47 -5.46 29.06
N ASN A 184 2.43 -4.87 28.34
CA ASN A 184 2.97 -3.56 28.69
C ASN A 184 1.99 -2.43 28.32
N ASN A 185 2.15 -1.27 28.98
CA ASN A 185 1.26 -0.12 28.78
C ASN A 185 1.17 0.33 27.32
N ARG A 186 2.29 0.36 26.60
CA ARG A 186 2.34 0.85 25.22
C ARG A 186 1.54 -0.04 24.26
N ASP A 187 1.72 -1.35 24.34
CA ASP A 187 0.97 -2.29 23.50
C ASP A 187 -0.52 -2.29 23.86
N TRP A 188 -0.83 -2.10 25.15
CA TRP A 188 -2.18 -1.93 25.66
C TRP A 188 -2.86 -0.68 25.07
N GLU A 189 -2.20 0.46 25.07
CA GLU A 189 -2.73 1.69 24.47
C GLU A 189 -2.95 1.55 22.96
N ILE A 190 -2.06 0.86 22.24
CA ILE A 190 -2.25 0.57 20.81
C ILE A 190 -3.48 -0.29 20.60
N PHE A 191 -3.69 -1.31 21.42
CA PHE A 191 -4.85 -2.20 21.35
C PHE A 191 -6.17 -1.44 21.62
N LEU A 192 -6.22 -0.62 22.65
CA LEU A 192 -7.41 0.18 22.97
C LEU A 192 -7.74 1.17 21.84
N ARG A 193 -6.74 1.86 21.31
CA ARG A 193 -6.92 2.75 20.17
C ARG A 193 -7.41 2.02 18.92
N PHE A 194 -6.96 0.80 18.68
CA PHE A 194 -7.42 0.02 17.53
C PHE A 194 -8.92 -0.21 17.57
N TRP A 195 -9.45 -0.62 18.73
CA TRP A 195 -10.88 -0.87 18.91
C TRP A 195 -11.71 0.41 19.07
N SER A 196 -11.09 1.53 19.42
CA SER A 196 -11.78 2.80 19.70
C SER A 196 -12.93 2.58 20.69
N GLU A 197 -14.14 3.02 20.38
CA GLU A 197 -15.31 2.88 21.26
C GLU A 197 -15.78 1.41 21.47
N ARG A 198 -15.33 0.48 20.61
CA ARG A 198 -15.75 -0.94 20.66
C ARG A 198 -14.87 -1.81 21.56
N TRP A 199 -13.83 -1.28 22.18
CA TRP A 199 -12.88 -2.11 22.92
C TRP A 199 -13.50 -2.84 24.11
N ASP A 200 -14.48 -2.25 24.81
CA ASP A 200 -15.21 -2.88 25.91
C ASP A 200 -15.96 -4.14 25.44
N GLN A 201 -16.71 -4.04 24.34
CA GLN A 201 -17.42 -5.18 23.76
C GLN A 201 -16.44 -6.23 23.24
N SER A 202 -15.37 -5.83 22.58
CA SER A 202 -14.37 -6.76 22.04
C SER A 202 -13.69 -7.58 23.14
N LEU A 203 -13.40 -6.98 24.29
CA LEU A 203 -12.85 -7.72 25.43
C LEU A 203 -13.86 -8.66 26.06
N ARG A 204 -15.14 -8.30 26.11
CA ARG A 204 -16.22 -9.24 26.52
C ARG A 204 -16.29 -10.43 25.59
N ASP A 205 -16.26 -10.22 24.28
CA ASP A 205 -16.30 -11.28 23.27
C ASP A 205 -15.08 -12.21 23.40
N ILE A 206 -13.89 -11.65 23.64
CA ILE A 206 -12.67 -12.41 23.91
C ILE A 206 -12.80 -13.23 25.20
N ALA A 207 -13.33 -12.64 26.26
CA ALA A 207 -13.51 -13.35 27.55
C ALA A 207 -14.56 -14.47 27.43
N ALA A 208 -15.62 -14.25 26.63
CA ALA A 208 -16.76 -15.17 26.51
C ALA A 208 -16.42 -16.46 25.76
N ALA A 209 -15.65 -16.40 24.66
CA ALA A 209 -15.42 -17.56 23.83
C ALA A 209 -14.07 -17.57 23.10
N PRO A 210 -13.45 -18.75 22.93
CA PRO A 210 -12.31 -18.90 22.05
C PRO A 210 -12.73 -18.68 20.59
N LYS A 211 -11.79 -18.25 19.76
CA LYS A 211 -11.97 -18.08 18.32
C LYS A 211 -11.70 -19.39 17.60
N GLN A 212 -12.62 -19.80 16.75
CA GLN A 212 -12.48 -20.96 15.87
C GLN A 212 -13.02 -20.59 14.49
N MET A 213 -12.13 -20.29 13.57
CA MET A 213 -12.50 -19.90 12.21
C MET A 213 -12.34 -21.05 11.23
N ILE A 214 -13.25 -21.10 10.28
CA ILE A 214 -13.25 -22.03 9.17
C ILE A 214 -13.23 -21.24 7.89
N VAL A 215 -12.36 -21.63 6.96
CA VAL A 215 -12.28 -21.06 5.60
C VAL A 215 -12.81 -22.10 4.62
N ASP A 216 -13.89 -21.78 3.94
CA ASP A 216 -14.42 -22.57 2.83
C ASP A 216 -13.93 -21.92 1.52
N ARG A 217 -13.08 -22.62 0.79
CA ARG A 217 -12.58 -22.19 -0.51
C ARG A 217 -13.49 -22.77 -1.60
N LEU A 218 -14.09 -21.89 -2.38
CA LEU A 218 -14.83 -22.24 -3.60
C LEU A 218 -13.85 -22.52 -4.76
N PRO A 219 -14.31 -23.06 -5.89
CA PRO A 219 -13.45 -23.28 -7.05
C PRO A 219 -12.74 -21.98 -7.47
N LEU A 220 -11.43 -22.06 -7.72
CA LEU A 220 -10.59 -20.94 -8.12
C LEU A 220 -9.64 -21.41 -9.22
N GLN A 221 -9.50 -20.63 -10.27
CA GLN A 221 -8.54 -20.87 -11.33
C GLN A 221 -7.64 -19.64 -11.47
N GLN A 222 -6.38 -19.85 -11.83
CA GLN A 222 -5.44 -18.74 -12.05
C GLN A 222 -5.92 -17.81 -13.18
N GLN A 223 -6.61 -18.37 -14.16
CA GLN A 223 -7.21 -17.61 -15.25
C GLN A 223 -8.27 -16.61 -14.78
N ASP A 224 -8.96 -16.88 -13.67
CA ASP A 224 -9.96 -15.97 -13.10
C ASP A 224 -9.31 -14.67 -12.62
N PHE A 225 -8.08 -14.73 -12.09
CA PHE A 225 -7.35 -13.54 -11.63
C PHE A 225 -6.97 -12.62 -12.80
N GLU A 226 -6.43 -13.20 -13.87
CA GLU A 226 -6.08 -12.43 -15.06
C GLU A 226 -7.33 -11.85 -15.75
N ALA A 227 -8.40 -12.64 -15.87
CA ALA A 227 -9.69 -12.18 -16.38
C ALA A 227 -10.25 -11.02 -15.56
N SER A 228 -10.24 -11.12 -14.23
CA SER A 228 -10.72 -10.05 -13.35
C SER A 228 -9.91 -8.75 -13.54
N VAL A 229 -8.59 -8.84 -13.68
CA VAL A 229 -7.76 -7.65 -13.96
C VAL A 229 -8.05 -7.09 -15.36
N ASN A 230 -8.29 -7.97 -16.34
CA ASN A 230 -8.66 -7.55 -17.69
C ASN A 230 -9.99 -6.79 -17.70
N ASP A 231 -11.00 -7.31 -17.01
CA ASP A 231 -12.32 -6.68 -16.89
C ASP A 231 -12.20 -5.29 -16.24
N TRP A 232 -11.43 -5.17 -15.16
CA TRP A 232 -11.14 -3.88 -14.53
C TRP A 232 -10.48 -2.90 -15.51
N LEU A 233 -9.47 -3.35 -16.27
CA LEU A 233 -8.77 -2.48 -17.22
C LEU A 233 -9.67 -2.08 -18.40
N ASP A 234 -10.54 -2.98 -18.87
CA ASP A 234 -11.51 -2.67 -19.93
C ASP A 234 -12.54 -1.63 -19.46
N GLU A 235 -12.99 -1.71 -18.22
CA GLU A 235 -13.89 -0.73 -17.63
C GLU A 235 -13.21 0.64 -17.53
N VAL A 236 -11.94 0.69 -17.09
CA VAL A 236 -11.12 1.92 -17.06
C VAL A 236 -10.93 2.51 -18.45
N ILE A 237 -10.54 1.70 -19.44
CA ILE A 237 -10.35 2.16 -20.84
C ILE A 237 -11.66 2.65 -21.42
N SER A 238 -12.76 1.96 -21.17
CA SER A 238 -14.10 2.37 -21.62
C SER A 238 -14.51 3.71 -21.01
N HIS A 239 -14.27 3.91 -19.73
CA HIS A 239 -14.57 5.19 -19.04
C HIS A 239 -13.79 6.36 -19.65
N PHE A 240 -12.53 6.14 -20.03
CA PHE A 240 -11.67 7.13 -20.66
C PHE A 240 -11.61 6.98 -22.19
N SER A 241 -12.66 6.49 -22.82
CA SER A 241 -12.71 6.15 -24.26
C SER A 241 -12.37 7.31 -25.22
N ALA A 242 -12.49 8.57 -24.76
CA ALA A 242 -12.02 9.74 -25.52
C ALA A 242 -10.48 9.81 -25.65
N LEU A 243 -9.74 9.00 -24.91
CA LEU A 243 -8.29 8.88 -24.97
C LEU A 243 -7.97 7.57 -25.69
N ASP A 244 -7.43 7.63 -26.87
CA ASP A 244 -7.02 6.43 -27.62
C ASP A 244 -5.76 5.81 -27.00
N PHE A 245 -5.91 4.95 -26.00
CA PHE A 245 -4.80 4.28 -25.31
C PHE A 245 -3.97 3.35 -26.23
N ALA A 246 -4.52 2.93 -27.37
CA ALA A 246 -3.80 2.08 -28.31
C ALA A 246 -2.71 2.85 -29.06
N THR A 247 -2.94 4.13 -29.34
CA THR A 247 -2.02 4.96 -30.12
C THR A 247 -1.35 6.06 -29.31
N ARG A 248 -1.97 6.52 -28.22
CA ARG A 248 -1.48 7.61 -27.38
C ARG A 248 -0.24 7.20 -26.59
N PRO A 249 0.81 8.05 -26.53
CA PRO A 249 1.95 7.79 -25.65
C PRO A 249 1.55 7.87 -24.18
N VAL A 250 2.03 6.92 -23.35
CA VAL A 250 1.65 6.78 -21.95
C VAL A 250 2.88 6.65 -21.06
N TYR A 251 2.96 7.46 -20.02
CA TYR A 251 3.82 7.20 -18.87
C TYR A 251 3.02 6.44 -17.83
N LEU A 252 3.39 5.19 -17.57
CA LEU A 252 2.76 4.39 -16.53
C LEU A 252 3.35 4.73 -15.16
N VAL A 253 2.48 5.05 -14.21
CA VAL A 253 2.86 5.29 -12.82
C VAL A 253 2.04 4.37 -11.91
N SER A 254 2.68 3.70 -10.97
CA SER A 254 2.03 3.03 -9.86
C SER A 254 2.36 3.78 -8.58
N SER A 255 1.39 4.51 -8.03
CA SER A 255 1.58 5.31 -6.84
C SER A 255 0.25 5.59 -6.12
N ASN A 256 0.31 6.35 -5.02
CA ASN A 256 -0.93 6.89 -4.46
C ASN A 256 -1.59 7.87 -5.44
N THR A 257 -2.92 7.98 -5.38
CA THR A 257 -3.71 8.80 -6.31
C THR A 257 -3.92 10.25 -5.84
N HIS A 258 -3.27 10.68 -4.75
CA HIS A 258 -3.41 12.04 -4.25
C HIS A 258 -2.19 12.92 -4.52
N SER A 259 -0.96 12.39 -4.44
CA SER A 259 0.24 13.24 -4.49
C SER A 259 0.44 13.92 -5.83
N LEU A 260 0.34 13.19 -6.96
CA LEU A 260 0.48 13.76 -8.29
C LEU A 260 -0.59 14.82 -8.56
N ALA A 261 -1.86 14.54 -8.23
CA ALA A 261 -2.97 15.48 -8.41
C ALA A 261 -2.80 16.76 -7.59
N ASN A 262 -2.33 16.64 -6.34
CA ASN A 262 -2.07 17.80 -5.49
C ASN A 262 -0.96 18.69 -6.08
N LEU A 263 0.08 18.09 -6.66
CA LEU A 263 1.21 18.80 -7.25
C LEU A 263 0.84 19.57 -8.54
N VAL A 264 -0.20 19.15 -9.26
CA VAL A 264 -0.55 19.74 -10.55
C VAL A 264 -1.80 20.63 -10.50
N SER A 265 -2.71 20.45 -9.54
CA SER A 265 -4.01 21.13 -9.53
C SER A 265 -3.99 22.56 -8.97
N GLY A 266 -2.96 22.92 -8.21
CA GLY A 266 -2.87 24.22 -7.53
C GLY A 266 -3.94 24.47 -6.46
N TYR A 267 -4.85 23.50 -6.21
CA TYR A 267 -5.97 23.66 -5.27
C TYR A 267 -5.51 24.04 -3.87
N VAL A 268 -4.55 23.28 -3.32
CA VAL A 268 -4.03 23.50 -1.96
C VAL A 268 -3.39 24.88 -1.80
N ARG A 269 -2.70 25.37 -2.81
CA ARG A 269 -2.07 26.69 -2.79
C ARG A 269 -3.11 27.84 -2.79
N ARG A 270 -4.21 27.67 -3.52
CA ARG A 270 -5.32 28.64 -3.53
C ARG A 270 -6.06 28.71 -2.20
N HIS A 271 -6.22 27.58 -1.51
CA HIS A 271 -6.99 27.48 -0.25
C HIS A 271 -6.08 27.37 0.99
N ARG A 272 -4.82 27.79 0.87
CA ARG A 272 -3.79 27.66 1.90
C ARG A 272 -4.27 28.14 3.27
N ASP A 273 -4.70 29.40 3.36
CA ASP A 273 -5.03 30.04 4.64
C ASP A 273 -6.28 29.38 5.26
N GLU A 274 -7.22 28.96 4.44
CA GLU A 274 -8.43 28.25 4.86
C GLU A 274 -8.11 26.84 5.39
N ILE A 275 -7.24 26.08 4.70
CA ILE A 275 -6.76 24.78 5.15
C ILE A 275 -6.04 24.90 6.50
N ILE A 276 -5.18 25.91 6.63
CA ILE A 276 -4.47 26.20 7.88
C ILE A 276 -5.46 26.49 9.01
N ALA A 277 -6.43 27.39 8.79
CA ALA A 277 -7.37 27.79 9.82
C ALA A 277 -8.23 26.63 10.32
N VAL A 278 -8.70 25.77 9.43
CA VAL A 278 -9.57 24.64 9.78
C VAL A 278 -8.83 23.48 10.45
N THR A 279 -7.55 23.28 10.11
CA THR A 279 -6.78 22.11 10.58
C THR A 279 -5.87 22.42 11.76
N LEU A 280 -5.71 23.70 12.12
CA LEU A 280 -4.79 24.15 13.16
C LEU A 280 -5.09 23.48 14.52
N ASP A 281 -6.36 23.43 14.91
CA ASP A 281 -6.78 22.91 16.22
C ASP A 281 -6.46 21.41 16.37
N GLU A 282 -6.66 20.60 15.31
CA GLU A 282 -6.33 19.17 15.35
C GLU A 282 -4.83 18.90 15.47
N ILE A 283 -4.04 19.77 14.89
CA ILE A 283 -2.58 19.67 14.93
C ILE A 283 -2.05 20.09 16.28
N ILE A 284 -2.74 21.00 16.95
CA ILE A 284 -2.39 21.48 18.30
C ILE A 284 -2.75 20.45 19.36
N ASP A 285 -3.87 19.76 19.20
CA ASP A 285 -4.36 18.73 20.13
C ASP A 285 -3.66 17.36 19.97
N ASP A 286 -2.87 17.17 18.94
CA ASP A 286 -2.08 15.95 18.79
C ASP A 286 -0.93 15.97 19.81
N ASP A 287 -0.83 14.91 20.62
CA ASP A 287 0.25 14.69 21.61
C ASP A 287 1.65 14.58 20.97
N ASP A 288 1.73 14.65 19.62
CA ASP A 288 2.99 14.66 18.89
C ASP A 288 3.65 16.05 18.92
N ASP A 289 4.56 16.23 19.87
CA ASP A 289 5.40 17.42 19.99
C ASP A 289 6.19 17.78 18.70
N TYR A 290 6.30 16.81 17.77
CA TYR A 290 6.93 17.00 16.47
C TYR A 290 6.01 17.75 15.49
N LEU A 291 4.72 17.45 15.43
CA LEU A 291 3.74 18.19 14.62
C LEU A 291 3.60 19.64 15.09
N ARG A 292 3.61 19.86 16.41
CA ARG A 292 3.60 21.22 17.00
C ARG A 292 4.86 22.01 16.65
N ARG A 293 6.05 21.37 16.69
CA ARG A 293 7.32 22.01 16.30
C ARG A 293 7.35 22.34 14.82
N TYR A 294 6.90 21.43 13.98
CA TYR A 294 6.82 21.63 12.54
C TYR A 294 5.84 22.75 12.17
N TRP A 295 4.69 22.81 12.83
CA TRP A 295 3.70 23.89 12.67
C TRP A 295 4.25 25.27 13.05
N ARG A 296 5.03 25.35 14.13
CA ARG A 296 5.73 26.58 14.50
C ARG A 296 6.78 26.98 13.45
N ARG A 297 7.49 26.02 12.88
CA ARG A 297 8.45 26.25 11.79
C ARG A 297 7.75 26.73 10.53
N LEU A 298 6.62 26.14 10.13
CA LEU A 298 5.83 26.54 8.96
C LEU A 298 5.41 28.01 8.98
N LYS A 299 5.22 28.59 10.16
CA LYS A 299 4.88 29.99 10.31
C LYS A 299 6.03 30.94 9.90
N TYR A 300 7.26 30.44 9.88
CA TYR A 300 8.49 31.23 9.74
C TYR A 300 9.44 30.78 8.62
N GLU A 301 9.18 29.67 7.92
CA GLU A 301 10.10 29.06 6.93
C GLU A 301 9.58 29.07 5.48
N GLU A 302 10.51 28.78 4.54
CA GLU A 302 10.36 28.89 3.08
C GLU A 302 9.21 28.09 2.45
N GLU A 303 8.72 28.55 1.29
CA GLU A 303 7.47 28.14 0.64
C GLU A 303 7.40 26.65 0.24
N ALA A 304 8.50 26.02 -0.12
CA ALA A 304 8.49 24.65 -0.65
C ALA A 304 8.16 23.59 0.43
N LEU A 305 8.76 23.72 1.63
CA LEU A 305 8.49 22.81 2.75
C LEU A 305 7.09 22.96 3.34
N ARG A 306 6.47 24.11 3.13
CA ARG A 306 5.11 24.41 3.60
C ARG A 306 4.04 23.67 2.81
N ASN A 307 4.27 23.43 1.52
CA ASN A 307 3.29 22.79 0.66
C ASN A 307 3.07 21.31 1.02
N ASP A 308 4.11 20.57 1.36
CA ASP A 308 3.99 19.15 1.69
C ASP A 308 3.07 18.92 2.89
N PHE A 309 3.19 19.78 3.90
CA PHE A 309 2.29 19.74 5.06
C PHE A 309 0.86 20.11 4.67
N LEU A 310 0.66 21.13 3.83
CA LEU A 310 -0.66 21.53 3.38
C LEU A 310 -1.33 20.44 2.55
N TYR A 311 -0.59 19.73 1.71
CA TYR A 311 -1.09 18.57 0.99
C TYR A 311 -1.56 17.45 1.93
N TYR A 312 -0.86 17.26 3.05
CA TYR A 312 -1.29 16.34 4.08
C TYR A 312 -2.54 16.83 4.83
N ALA A 313 -2.55 18.09 5.24
CA ALA A 313 -3.66 18.71 5.95
C ALA A 313 -4.94 18.78 5.11
N LEU A 314 -4.82 18.77 3.76
CA LEU A 314 -5.95 18.78 2.84
C LEU A 314 -6.98 17.68 3.17
N ARG A 315 -6.52 16.49 3.56
CA ARG A 315 -7.42 15.40 3.89
C ARG A 315 -8.32 15.75 5.09
N ALA A 316 -7.72 16.21 6.18
CA ALA A 316 -8.46 16.61 7.38
C ALA A 316 -9.39 17.81 7.09
N PHE A 317 -8.93 18.73 6.25
CA PHE A 317 -9.75 19.85 5.78
C PHE A 317 -11.02 19.37 5.05
N LEU A 318 -10.90 18.46 4.10
CA LEU A 318 -12.04 17.92 3.34
C LEU A 318 -12.97 17.03 4.18
N GLU A 319 -12.43 16.32 5.18
CA GLU A 319 -13.24 15.57 6.15
C GLU A 319 -14.12 16.50 7.00
N LYS A 320 -13.62 17.70 7.36
CA LYS A 320 -14.37 18.73 8.10
C LYS A 320 -15.28 19.57 7.20
N GLN A 321 -14.91 19.75 5.96
CA GLN A 321 -15.63 20.56 4.98
C GLN A 321 -15.94 19.75 3.71
N PRO A 322 -16.86 18.78 3.77
CA PRO A 322 -17.18 17.90 2.64
C PRO A 322 -17.73 18.67 1.42
N ASP A 323 -18.32 19.83 1.62
CA ASP A 323 -18.82 20.71 0.55
C ASP A 323 -17.71 21.25 -0.36
N ARG A 324 -16.45 21.18 0.07
CA ARG A 324 -15.28 21.56 -0.72
C ARG A 324 -14.77 20.44 -1.65
N VAL A 325 -15.24 19.21 -1.49
CA VAL A 325 -14.83 18.09 -2.34
C VAL A 325 -15.14 18.31 -3.82
N PRO A 326 -16.35 18.77 -4.22
CA PRO A 326 -16.66 19.07 -5.62
C PRO A 326 -15.74 20.14 -6.22
N GLU A 327 -15.42 21.18 -5.45
CA GLU A 327 -14.52 22.25 -5.89
C GLU A 327 -13.08 21.73 -6.16
N LYS A 328 -12.59 20.86 -5.26
CA LYS A 328 -11.30 20.18 -5.47
C LYS A 328 -11.30 19.33 -6.73
N ILE A 329 -12.34 18.54 -6.96
CA ILE A 329 -12.48 17.71 -8.16
C ILE A 329 -12.51 18.57 -9.42
N ALA A 330 -13.23 19.70 -9.40
CA ALA A 330 -13.27 20.65 -10.52
C ALA A 330 -11.89 21.27 -10.80
N ALA A 331 -11.13 21.60 -9.76
CA ALA A 331 -9.78 22.11 -9.90
C ALA A 331 -8.82 21.06 -10.49
N GLU A 332 -8.93 19.81 -10.07
CA GLU A 332 -8.18 18.69 -10.64
C GLU A 332 -8.54 18.48 -12.11
N ALA A 333 -9.82 18.46 -12.45
CA ALA A 333 -10.28 18.30 -13.83
C ALA A 333 -9.79 19.45 -14.73
N SER A 334 -9.78 20.68 -14.24
CA SER A 334 -9.24 21.84 -14.95
C SER A 334 -7.74 21.74 -15.21
N ALA A 335 -7.00 21.07 -14.34
CA ALA A 335 -5.58 20.76 -14.48
C ALA A 335 -5.33 19.46 -15.29
N GLY A 336 -6.34 18.91 -15.95
CA GLY A 336 -6.22 17.69 -16.75
C GLY A 336 -6.19 16.39 -15.94
N VAL A 337 -6.49 16.43 -14.63
CA VAL A 337 -6.55 15.24 -13.79
C VAL A 337 -7.96 14.67 -13.82
N ARG A 338 -8.08 13.43 -14.25
CA ARG A 338 -9.34 12.67 -14.23
C ARG A 338 -9.15 11.40 -13.44
N ARG A 339 -10.15 11.01 -12.64
CA ARG A 339 -10.13 9.83 -11.78
C ARG A 339 -11.28 8.91 -12.10
N PHE A 340 -11.05 7.63 -11.95
CA PHE A 340 -12.09 6.62 -12.05
C PHE A 340 -11.78 5.47 -11.11
N THR A 341 -12.74 5.12 -10.27
CA THR A 341 -12.69 3.95 -9.42
C THR A 341 -13.85 3.04 -9.81
N PRO A 342 -13.59 2.01 -10.63
CA PRO A 342 -14.62 1.01 -10.96
C PRO A 342 -15.20 0.38 -9.70
N ASP A 343 -16.51 0.10 -9.68
CA ASP A 343 -17.10 -0.77 -8.66
C ASP A 343 -16.74 -2.22 -8.97
N HIS A 344 -15.47 -2.53 -8.83
CA HIS A 344 -14.84 -3.76 -9.23
C HIS A 344 -14.18 -4.47 -8.04
N LEU A 345 -13.84 -5.75 -8.21
CA LEU A 345 -13.21 -6.58 -7.16
C LEU A 345 -11.83 -6.07 -6.75
N LEU A 346 -11.09 -5.50 -7.68
CA LEU A 346 -9.74 -4.97 -7.44
C LEU A 346 -9.73 -3.73 -6.54
N HIS A 347 -10.82 -2.96 -6.49
CA HIS A 347 -10.89 -1.69 -5.73
C HIS A 347 -9.69 -0.75 -5.97
N LEU A 348 -9.18 -0.72 -7.19
CA LEU A 348 -8.08 0.16 -7.59
C LEU A 348 -8.63 1.41 -8.28
N GLU A 349 -8.16 2.58 -7.86
CA GLU A 349 -8.39 3.84 -8.56
C GLU A 349 -7.42 3.96 -9.74
N ALA A 350 -7.96 4.34 -10.91
CA ALA A 350 -7.18 4.78 -12.06
C ALA A 350 -7.25 6.30 -12.18
N GLN A 351 -6.13 6.91 -12.52
CA GLN A 351 -6.01 8.34 -12.67
C GLN A 351 -5.27 8.68 -13.97
N ILE A 352 -5.83 9.60 -14.73
CA ILE A 352 -5.20 10.15 -15.93
C ILE A 352 -4.77 11.58 -15.65
N ILE A 353 -3.56 11.95 -16.08
CA ILE A 353 -3.11 13.34 -16.12
C ILE A 353 -2.79 13.68 -17.58
N GLU A 354 -3.59 14.56 -18.17
CA GLU A 354 -3.41 15.05 -19.53
C GLU A 354 -2.36 16.17 -19.54
N LEU A 355 -1.13 15.86 -20.00
CA LEU A 355 0.00 16.77 -19.87
C LEU A 355 -0.17 18.08 -20.66
N GLU A 356 -0.97 18.08 -21.73
CA GLU A 356 -1.31 19.26 -22.51
C GLU A 356 -2.21 20.27 -21.78
N LYS A 357 -2.89 19.82 -20.71
CA LYS A 357 -3.78 20.67 -19.89
C LYS A 357 -3.09 21.26 -18.66
N LEU A 358 -1.85 20.87 -18.40
CA LEU A 358 -1.12 21.39 -17.24
C LEU A 358 -0.85 22.88 -17.39
N ASP A 359 -1.27 23.65 -16.38
CA ASP A 359 -0.93 25.06 -16.27
C ASP A 359 0.33 25.23 -15.39
N PRO A 360 1.44 25.75 -15.96
CA PRO A 360 2.67 25.98 -15.20
C PRO A 360 2.48 26.81 -13.92
N ILE A 361 1.47 27.69 -13.90
CA ILE A 361 1.18 28.53 -12.72
C ILE A 361 0.57 27.68 -11.59
N CYS A 362 -0.17 26.62 -11.94
CA CYS A 362 -0.81 25.74 -10.98
C CYS A 362 0.12 24.61 -10.49
N LEU A 363 1.22 24.33 -11.21
CA LEU A 363 2.19 23.32 -10.79
C LEU A 363 2.82 23.70 -9.44
N ASP A 364 3.15 22.67 -8.65
CA ASP A 364 3.94 22.85 -7.44
C ASP A 364 5.29 23.54 -7.79
N PRO A 365 5.71 24.58 -7.05
CA PRO A 365 6.94 25.32 -7.34
C PRO A 365 8.22 24.46 -7.32
N GLY A 366 8.19 23.33 -6.62
CA GLY A 366 9.30 22.38 -6.60
C GLY A 366 9.47 21.61 -7.91
N ILE A 367 8.47 21.59 -8.81
CA ILE A 367 8.59 20.90 -10.09
C ILE A 367 9.44 21.75 -11.03
N SER A 368 10.67 21.32 -11.31
CA SER A 368 11.56 22.00 -12.23
C SER A 368 11.18 21.68 -13.67
N VAL A 369 10.59 22.64 -14.35
CA VAL A 369 10.36 22.60 -15.80
C VAL A 369 11.44 23.45 -16.42
N GLY A 370 12.58 22.85 -16.85
CA GLY A 370 13.83 23.48 -17.31
C GLY A 370 13.69 24.93 -17.83
N GLY A 371 14.38 25.88 -17.19
CA GLY A 371 14.63 27.25 -17.69
C GLY A 371 13.77 28.38 -17.13
N GLY A 372 12.83 28.13 -16.22
CA GLY A 372 12.09 29.22 -15.58
C GLY A 372 11.25 28.76 -14.42
N PHE A 373 11.65 29.08 -13.21
CA PHE A 373 10.76 28.99 -12.06
C PHE A 373 9.57 29.96 -12.23
N PRO A 374 8.34 29.55 -11.86
CA PRO A 374 7.28 30.54 -11.63
C PRO A 374 7.79 31.53 -10.59
N ARG A 375 7.73 32.82 -10.89
CA ARG A 375 8.19 33.86 -9.96
C ARG A 375 7.41 33.74 -8.65
N PRO A 376 8.06 33.86 -7.47
CA PRO A 376 7.36 33.95 -6.20
C PRO A 376 6.28 35.04 -6.28
N GLY A 377 5.03 34.71 -5.95
CA GLY A 377 3.91 35.66 -5.97
C GLY A 377 2.94 35.55 -7.16
N SER A 378 3.14 34.64 -8.12
CA SER A 378 2.13 34.39 -9.15
C SER A 378 0.96 33.61 -8.54
N THR A 379 -0.22 34.20 -8.48
CA THR A 379 -1.46 33.56 -8.01
C THR A 379 -2.06 32.73 -9.13
N CYS A 380 -2.38 31.46 -8.82
CA CYS A 380 -3.18 30.62 -9.71
C CYS A 380 -4.56 31.27 -9.93
N PRO A 381 -5.07 31.41 -11.16
CA PRO A 381 -6.34 32.10 -11.42
C PRO A 381 -7.50 31.45 -10.66
N THR A 382 -8.26 32.25 -9.93
CA THR A 382 -9.59 31.86 -9.43
C THR A 382 -10.53 31.65 -10.62
N GLN A 383 -11.45 30.71 -10.51
CA GLN A 383 -12.47 30.37 -11.52
C GLN A 383 -12.97 31.61 -12.26
N GLY A 384 -12.88 31.63 -13.58
CA GLY A 384 -13.50 32.67 -14.39
C GLY A 384 -12.77 33.12 -15.65
N ARG A 385 -11.87 32.33 -16.20
CA ARG A 385 -11.43 32.61 -17.58
C ARG A 385 -12.32 31.88 -18.57
N ALA A 386 -13.10 32.65 -19.30
CA ALA A 386 -13.87 32.17 -20.45
C ALA A 386 -12.95 31.39 -21.45
N PRO A 387 -13.47 30.33 -22.09
CA PRO A 387 -12.72 29.61 -23.10
C PRO A 387 -12.56 30.53 -24.32
N GLY A 388 -11.41 31.15 -24.51
CA GLY A 388 -11.24 32.09 -25.60
C GLY A 388 -9.89 32.76 -25.73
N MET A 389 -8.78 32.11 -25.35
CA MET A 389 -7.46 32.50 -25.85
C MET A 389 -6.69 31.27 -26.30
N SER A 390 -7.07 30.81 -27.49
CA SER A 390 -6.28 29.92 -28.33
C SER A 390 -4.89 30.57 -28.53
N ARG A 391 -3.85 30.00 -27.98
CA ARG A 391 -2.52 30.17 -28.55
C ARG A 391 -2.60 29.56 -29.94
N LYS A 392 -2.49 30.38 -30.96
CA LYS A 392 -2.20 29.94 -32.32
C LYS A 392 -0.88 29.17 -32.31
N ALA A 393 -0.95 27.86 -32.15
CA ALA A 393 0.07 26.96 -32.61
C ALA A 393 -0.16 26.80 -34.12
N GLY A 394 0.48 27.67 -34.90
CA GLY A 394 0.68 27.36 -36.31
C GLY A 394 1.73 26.28 -36.40
N ARG A 395 1.23 25.09 -36.71
CA ARG A 395 1.95 24.06 -37.48
C ARG A 395 0.93 23.00 -37.84
N ASP A 396 0.53 23.02 -39.11
CA ASP A 396 0.07 21.82 -39.79
C ASP A 396 1.17 20.77 -39.68
N SER A 397 0.92 19.74 -38.94
CA SER A 397 1.66 18.48 -39.07
C SER A 397 0.63 17.35 -38.96
N ASP A 398 0.17 16.92 -40.08
CA ASP A 398 -0.35 15.58 -40.25
C ASP A 398 0.64 14.57 -39.65
N ALA A 399 0.06 13.60 -38.98
CA ALA A 399 0.62 12.39 -38.36
C ALA A 399 1.02 12.46 -36.89
N GLY A 400 0.03 12.23 -35.98
CA GLY A 400 0.22 11.26 -34.89
C GLY A 400 1.14 11.64 -33.71
N ASN A 401 1.50 12.90 -33.48
CA ASN A 401 2.27 13.26 -32.28
C ASN A 401 1.33 13.80 -31.19
N GLU A 402 0.46 12.91 -30.67
CA GLU A 402 -0.36 13.25 -29.53
C GLU A 402 0.51 13.44 -28.29
N THR A 403 0.21 14.49 -27.52
CA THR A 403 0.89 14.73 -26.25
C THR A 403 0.70 13.55 -25.31
N PRO A 404 1.76 13.05 -24.66
CA PRO A 404 1.65 11.94 -23.72
C PRO A 404 0.70 12.23 -22.55
N ILE A 405 0.18 11.15 -21.97
CA ILE A 405 -0.54 11.19 -20.70
C ILE A 405 0.24 10.45 -19.61
N VAL A 406 -0.05 10.80 -18.34
CA VAL A 406 0.30 9.94 -17.22
C VAL A 406 -0.90 9.06 -16.90
N PHE A 407 -0.72 7.75 -16.93
CA PHE A 407 -1.67 6.78 -16.41
C PHE A 407 -1.17 6.29 -15.06
N ASN A 408 -1.79 6.81 -13.99
CA ASN A 408 -1.45 6.45 -12.62
C ASN A 408 -2.47 5.45 -12.07
N ILE A 409 -1.98 4.36 -11.53
CA ILE A 409 -2.80 3.35 -10.84
C ILE A 409 -2.43 3.31 -9.36
N ASP A 410 -3.45 3.17 -8.52
CA ASP A 410 -3.24 2.95 -7.09
C ASP A 410 -2.52 1.62 -6.82
N TYR A 411 -1.97 1.45 -5.63
CA TYR A 411 -1.18 0.28 -5.26
C TYR A 411 -1.99 -1.02 -5.36
N PRO A 412 -1.63 -1.95 -6.26
CA PRO A 412 -2.14 -3.32 -6.21
C PRO A 412 -1.55 -4.06 -5.00
N LEU A 413 -2.00 -5.27 -4.74
CA LEU A 413 -1.42 -6.13 -3.71
C LEU A 413 -0.57 -7.24 -4.34
N GLY A 414 0.73 -7.16 -4.15
CA GLY A 414 1.68 -8.21 -4.50
C GLY A 414 1.57 -8.67 -5.96
N PHE A 415 1.24 -9.94 -6.18
CA PHE A 415 1.23 -10.54 -7.52
C PHE A 415 0.16 -9.98 -8.48
N SER A 416 -0.85 -9.25 -8.00
CA SER A 416 -1.77 -8.51 -8.86
C SER A 416 -1.05 -7.50 -9.76
N ALA A 417 0.10 -6.98 -9.32
CA ALA A 417 0.96 -6.10 -10.09
C ALA A 417 1.45 -6.72 -11.39
N TYR A 418 1.69 -8.04 -11.41
CA TYR A 418 2.09 -8.76 -12.63
C TYR A 418 0.98 -8.73 -13.68
N TYR A 419 -0.26 -9.08 -13.32
CA TYR A 419 -1.38 -9.09 -14.26
C TYR A 419 -1.69 -7.68 -14.78
N LEU A 420 -1.66 -6.68 -13.89
CA LEU A 420 -1.87 -5.28 -14.27
C LEU A 420 -0.83 -4.82 -15.30
N MET A 421 0.46 -5.00 -15.01
CA MET A 421 1.53 -4.59 -15.93
C MET A 421 1.42 -5.32 -17.27
N LYS A 422 1.23 -6.63 -17.25
CA LYS A 422 1.08 -7.45 -18.45
C LYS A 422 -0.03 -6.92 -19.35
N LEU A 423 -1.23 -6.75 -18.82
CA LEU A 423 -2.40 -6.34 -19.60
C LEU A 423 -2.33 -4.86 -20.03
N ILE A 424 -1.76 -3.98 -19.21
CA ILE A 424 -1.51 -2.58 -19.59
C ILE A 424 -0.55 -2.51 -20.77
N LEU A 425 0.57 -3.25 -20.75
CA LEU A 425 1.54 -3.29 -21.83
C LEU A 425 0.97 -3.94 -23.11
N GLU A 426 0.03 -4.87 -22.97
CA GLU A 426 -0.70 -5.47 -24.09
C GLU A 426 -1.68 -4.49 -24.77
N LYS A 427 -2.38 -3.65 -23.98
CA LYS A 427 -3.40 -2.72 -24.48
C LYS A 427 -2.85 -1.34 -24.84
N MET A 428 -1.84 -0.85 -24.13
CA MET A 428 -1.19 0.44 -24.36
C MET A 428 0.12 0.25 -25.12
N LYS A 429 0.09 0.44 -26.45
CA LYS A 429 1.22 0.10 -27.34
C LYS A 429 2.39 1.08 -27.27
N ARG A 430 2.21 2.28 -26.71
CA ARG A 430 3.22 3.35 -26.71
C ARG A 430 3.60 3.78 -25.30
N VAL A 431 3.99 2.82 -24.45
CA VAL A 431 4.50 3.13 -23.11
C VAL A 431 5.86 3.80 -23.25
N GLN A 432 6.00 5.00 -22.66
CA GLN A 432 7.19 5.86 -22.72
C GLN A 432 8.08 5.75 -21.48
N GLY A 433 7.57 5.18 -20.40
CA GLY A 433 8.30 4.97 -19.15
C GLY A 433 7.40 4.33 -18.10
N VAL A 434 8.03 3.65 -17.14
CA VAL A 434 7.37 2.97 -16.03
C VAL A 434 7.94 3.50 -14.72
N PHE A 435 7.08 4.06 -13.87
CA PHE A 435 7.47 4.63 -12.58
C PHE A 435 6.70 3.95 -11.46
N ILE A 436 7.41 3.48 -10.45
CA ILE A 436 6.84 2.83 -9.27
C ILE A 436 7.27 3.62 -8.04
N LEU A 437 6.30 4.17 -7.33
CA LEU A 437 6.49 4.81 -6.04
C LEU A 437 5.81 3.97 -4.98
N GLY A 438 6.57 3.31 -4.14
CA GLY A 438 6.05 2.41 -3.13
C GLY A 438 6.45 2.76 -1.71
N LYS A 439 5.98 1.91 -0.81
CA LYS A 439 6.44 1.85 0.58
C LYS A 439 7.31 0.62 0.73
N SER A 440 8.38 0.74 1.46
CA SER A 440 9.17 -0.42 1.87
C SER A 440 9.31 -0.49 3.39
N ALA A 441 9.44 -1.70 3.90
CA ALA A 441 9.98 -1.93 5.22
C ALA A 441 11.50 -1.94 5.12
N ALA A 442 12.16 -0.96 5.75
CA ALA A 442 13.60 -0.80 5.62
C ALA A 442 14.38 -1.59 6.66
N MET A 443 15.42 -2.27 6.22
CA MET A 443 16.40 -2.94 7.07
C MET A 443 17.54 -2.00 7.49
N ILE A 444 17.68 -0.87 6.78
CA ILE A 444 18.63 0.20 7.07
C ILE A 444 17.90 1.55 7.02
N GLY A 445 18.54 2.61 7.53
CA GLY A 445 17.97 3.96 7.49
C GLY A 445 16.88 4.20 8.53
N ARG A 446 16.10 5.25 8.33
CA ARG A 446 15.04 5.75 9.22
C ARG A 446 13.72 5.82 8.50
N LEU A 447 12.61 5.92 9.22
CA LEU A 447 11.29 6.22 8.65
C LEU A 447 11.35 7.54 7.86
N GLY A 448 10.87 7.50 6.64
CA GLY A 448 10.89 8.63 5.68
C GLY A 448 12.12 8.68 4.79
N ASP A 449 13.18 7.93 5.04
CA ASP A 449 14.31 7.84 4.11
C ASP A 449 13.88 7.16 2.78
N ILE A 450 14.57 7.49 1.70
CA ILE A 450 14.24 7.02 0.35
C ILE A 450 15.30 6.02 -0.13
N MET A 451 14.84 4.94 -0.73
CA MET A 451 15.67 3.92 -1.35
C MET A 451 15.45 3.91 -2.86
N ILE A 452 16.52 3.92 -3.62
CA ILE A 452 16.54 3.86 -5.09
C ILE A 452 17.16 2.52 -5.48
N PRO A 453 16.35 1.47 -5.76
CA PRO A 453 16.89 0.17 -6.10
C PRO A 453 17.37 0.12 -7.55
N GLU A 454 18.46 -0.59 -7.78
CA GLU A 454 18.93 -1.06 -9.09
C GLU A 454 18.87 -2.60 -9.22
N GLU A 455 18.60 -3.29 -8.11
CA GLU A 455 18.34 -4.72 -8.10
C GLU A 455 17.12 -5.04 -7.24
N VAL A 456 16.21 -5.83 -7.80
CA VAL A 456 15.02 -6.36 -7.11
C VAL A 456 15.07 -7.88 -7.17
N ARG A 457 15.15 -8.54 -6.01
CA ARG A 457 14.98 -9.99 -5.91
C ARG A 457 13.51 -10.30 -5.66
N ASP A 458 12.92 -11.07 -6.55
CA ASP A 458 11.55 -11.52 -6.42
C ASP A 458 11.49 -12.94 -5.85
N VAL A 459 10.90 -13.09 -4.68
CA VAL A 459 10.71 -14.38 -4.00
C VAL A 459 9.70 -15.28 -4.75
N HIS A 460 8.76 -14.69 -5.50
CA HIS A 460 7.77 -15.46 -6.28
C HIS A 460 8.44 -16.24 -7.43
N SER A 461 9.30 -15.58 -8.18
CA SER A 461 9.99 -16.15 -9.33
C SER A 461 11.37 -16.72 -8.99
N GLY A 462 11.94 -16.37 -7.85
CA GLY A 462 13.31 -16.67 -7.45
C GLY A 462 14.38 -15.93 -8.25
N ARG A 463 14.01 -14.87 -8.97
CA ARG A 463 14.89 -14.11 -9.86
C ARG A 463 15.32 -12.79 -9.25
N ASN A 464 16.50 -12.33 -9.66
CA ASN A 464 17.03 -11.00 -9.38
C ASN A 464 16.95 -10.17 -10.67
N TYR A 465 16.13 -9.14 -10.68
CA TYR A 465 16.01 -8.19 -11.77
C TYR A 465 16.98 -7.04 -11.55
N ARG A 466 17.93 -6.85 -12.48
CA ARG A 466 18.86 -5.72 -12.50
C ARG A 466 18.49 -4.78 -13.63
N PHE A 467 18.39 -3.51 -13.33
CA PHE A 467 18.02 -2.45 -14.26
C PHE A 467 18.73 -1.16 -13.89
N ARG A 468 18.80 -0.23 -14.84
CA ARG A 468 19.24 1.13 -14.56
C ARG A 468 18.05 1.96 -14.09
N ASN A 469 18.07 2.41 -12.86
CA ASN A 469 17.07 3.34 -12.36
C ASN A 469 17.29 4.73 -12.95
N VAL A 470 16.22 5.42 -13.37
CA VAL A 470 16.33 6.79 -13.91
C VAL A 470 16.52 7.84 -12.81
N PHE A 471 16.25 7.48 -11.56
CA PHE A 471 16.45 8.35 -10.40
C PHE A 471 17.79 8.10 -9.74
N SER A 472 18.26 9.13 -9.04
CA SER A 472 19.48 9.11 -8.23
C SER A 472 19.32 10.07 -7.05
N THR A 473 20.26 10.06 -6.11
CA THR A 473 20.32 11.07 -5.03
C THR A 473 20.29 12.48 -5.60
N ALA A 474 20.98 12.75 -6.71
CA ALA A 474 21.00 14.07 -7.33
C ALA A 474 19.62 14.52 -7.83
N THR A 475 18.77 13.59 -8.29
CA THR A 475 17.41 13.92 -8.75
C THR A 475 16.43 14.17 -7.60
N LEU A 476 16.70 13.64 -6.41
CA LEU A 476 15.81 13.77 -5.24
C LEU A 476 16.26 14.87 -4.27
N ALA A 477 17.57 15.13 -4.17
CA ALA A 477 18.15 16.09 -3.23
C ALA A 477 17.47 17.49 -3.24
N PRO A 478 17.04 18.05 -4.39
CA PRO A 478 16.37 19.34 -4.41
C PRO A 478 15.04 19.41 -3.66
N TYR A 479 14.43 18.27 -3.37
CA TYR A 479 13.10 18.14 -2.77
C TYR A 479 13.11 17.72 -1.30
N LEU A 480 14.29 17.53 -0.72
CA LEU A 480 14.45 16.97 0.61
C LEU A 480 15.16 17.94 1.55
N SER A 481 14.72 17.95 2.80
CA SER A 481 15.36 18.72 3.87
C SER A 481 16.02 17.83 4.93
N GLU A 482 15.40 16.74 5.32
CA GLU A 482 15.84 15.88 6.43
C GLU A 482 15.99 14.40 6.06
N ALA A 483 15.29 13.92 5.03
CA ALA A 483 15.33 12.52 4.64
C ALA A 483 16.63 12.19 3.91
N ALA A 484 17.21 11.03 4.23
CA ALA A 484 18.35 10.49 3.50
C ALA A 484 17.88 9.75 2.25
N VAL A 485 18.74 9.74 1.22
CA VAL A 485 18.55 8.97 -0.01
C VAL A 485 19.67 7.96 -0.14
N PHE A 486 19.31 6.73 -0.45
CA PHE A 486 20.23 5.63 -0.68
C PHE A 486 20.14 5.19 -2.13
N ASP A 487 21.19 5.42 -2.91
CA ASP A 487 21.35 4.96 -4.30
C ASP A 487 21.81 3.49 -4.35
N ASP A 488 21.69 2.87 -5.52
CA ASP A 488 22.21 1.53 -5.85
C ASP A 488 21.73 0.45 -4.86
N GLN A 489 20.48 0.57 -4.41
CA GLN A 489 19.97 -0.33 -3.40
C GLN A 489 19.50 -1.67 -3.99
N ARG A 490 19.54 -2.69 -3.15
CA ARG A 490 18.97 -4.01 -3.43
C ARG A 490 17.72 -4.20 -2.57
N THR A 491 16.58 -4.47 -3.21
CA THR A 491 15.33 -4.70 -2.50
C THR A 491 14.79 -6.10 -2.74
N LEU A 492 13.96 -6.54 -1.81
CA LEU A 492 13.36 -7.86 -1.82
C LEU A 492 11.86 -7.74 -1.97
N THR A 493 11.30 -8.32 -3.03
CA THR A 493 9.86 -8.54 -3.15
C THR A 493 9.48 -9.82 -2.42
N VAL A 494 8.67 -9.71 -1.37
CA VAL A 494 8.22 -10.85 -0.55
C VAL A 494 6.76 -11.21 -0.84
N ARG A 495 6.38 -12.47 -0.54
CA ARG A 495 5.01 -12.97 -0.73
C ARG A 495 4.02 -12.34 0.24
N GLY A 496 4.44 -12.11 1.49
CA GLY A 496 3.57 -11.58 2.52
C GLY A 496 4.35 -11.18 3.77
N THR A 497 3.80 -10.24 4.50
CA THR A 497 4.48 -9.61 5.64
C THR A 497 4.71 -10.53 6.84
N PHE A 498 3.90 -11.59 7.01
CA PHE A 498 4.09 -12.61 8.04
C PHE A 498 5.02 -13.76 7.62
N LEU A 499 5.43 -13.81 6.33
CA LEU A 499 6.12 -14.95 5.73
C LEU A 499 7.65 -14.79 5.75
N HIS A 500 8.21 -14.19 6.80
CA HIS A 500 9.66 -14.15 7.02
C HIS A 500 9.99 -14.12 8.52
N SER A 501 10.97 -14.90 8.91
CA SER A 501 11.53 -14.87 10.25
C SER A 501 12.57 -13.77 10.38
N ARG A 502 12.94 -13.43 11.62
CA ARG A 502 14.03 -12.49 11.87
C ARG A 502 15.37 -12.98 11.31
N LEU A 503 15.62 -14.28 11.38
CA LEU A 503 16.85 -14.87 10.86
C LEU A 503 16.95 -14.70 9.34
N MET A 504 15.82 -14.88 8.61
CA MET A 504 15.78 -14.62 7.17
C MET A 504 16.04 -13.14 6.86
N ILE A 505 15.48 -12.21 7.65
CA ILE A 505 15.72 -10.78 7.47
C ILE A 505 17.20 -10.44 7.74
N ASP A 506 17.79 -11.00 8.78
CA ASP A 506 19.20 -10.79 9.10
C ASP A 506 20.13 -11.38 8.01
N ASP A 507 19.74 -12.50 7.39
CA ASP A 507 20.45 -13.12 6.25
C ASP A 507 20.34 -12.22 4.99
N TYR A 508 19.13 -11.77 4.64
CA TYR A 508 18.94 -10.83 3.53
C TYR A 508 19.74 -9.54 3.71
N ARG A 509 19.80 -9.04 4.95
CA ARG A 509 20.63 -7.88 5.27
C ARG A 509 22.11 -8.21 5.13
N GLY A 510 22.54 -9.43 5.48
CA GLY A 510 23.90 -9.94 5.28
C GLY A 510 24.27 -10.06 3.80
N ASP A 511 23.29 -10.26 2.94
CA ASP A 511 23.39 -10.27 1.48
C ASP A 511 23.20 -8.88 0.85
N ASP A 512 23.30 -7.80 1.64
CA ASP A 512 23.17 -6.39 1.23
C ASP A 512 21.78 -5.98 0.71
N PHE A 513 20.71 -6.73 1.05
CA PHE A 513 19.36 -6.23 0.82
C PHE A 513 18.99 -5.19 1.89
N THR A 514 18.39 -4.11 1.45
CA THR A 514 18.14 -2.92 2.30
C THR A 514 16.69 -2.61 2.53
N GLY A 515 15.80 -3.10 1.65
CA GLY A 515 14.36 -2.88 1.73
C GLY A 515 13.54 -4.11 1.36
N ILE A 516 12.34 -4.20 1.93
CA ILE A 516 11.36 -5.26 1.67
C ILE A 516 10.06 -4.60 1.20
N GLU A 517 9.54 -5.07 0.06
CA GLU A 517 8.29 -4.63 -0.56
C GLU A 517 7.55 -5.83 -1.16
N MET A 518 6.45 -5.64 -1.88
CA MET A 518 5.61 -6.74 -2.36
C MET A 518 5.28 -6.71 -3.85
N GLU A 519 5.61 -5.64 -4.60
CA GLU A 519 5.07 -5.40 -5.93
C GLU A 519 6.10 -5.26 -7.06
N ALA A 520 7.31 -4.77 -6.77
CA ALA A 520 8.29 -4.47 -7.82
C ALA A 520 8.73 -5.70 -8.62
N GLY A 521 8.97 -6.83 -7.96
CA GLY A 521 9.31 -8.08 -8.64
C GLY A 521 8.27 -8.51 -9.67
N PRO A 522 6.98 -8.64 -9.32
CA PRO A 522 5.88 -8.88 -10.24
C PRO A 522 5.81 -7.90 -11.41
N TYR A 523 5.94 -6.59 -11.18
CA TYR A 523 5.99 -5.58 -12.24
C TYR A 523 7.16 -5.82 -13.20
N LEU A 524 8.37 -6.05 -12.68
CA LEU A 524 9.56 -6.31 -13.49
C LEU A 524 9.47 -7.65 -14.23
N SER A 525 8.80 -8.66 -13.64
CA SER A 525 8.56 -9.94 -14.31
C SER A 525 7.72 -9.74 -15.58
N ALA A 526 6.58 -9.08 -15.47
CA ALA A 526 5.72 -8.79 -16.62
C ALA A 526 6.42 -7.92 -17.67
N LEU A 527 7.20 -6.92 -17.24
CA LEU A 527 7.97 -6.06 -18.13
C LEU A 527 9.05 -6.85 -18.90
N THR A 528 9.76 -7.78 -18.26
CA THR A 528 10.78 -8.61 -18.92
C THR A 528 10.16 -9.55 -19.97
N GLU A 529 8.97 -10.08 -19.70
CA GLU A 529 8.22 -10.89 -20.67
C GLU A 529 7.80 -10.05 -21.87
N HIS A 530 7.27 -8.84 -21.64
CA HIS A 530 6.90 -7.91 -22.71
C HIS A 530 8.10 -7.53 -23.61
N LEU A 531 9.26 -7.32 -23.01
CA LEU A 531 10.51 -7.02 -23.73
C LEU A 531 11.12 -8.24 -24.42
N GLY A 532 10.51 -9.42 -24.33
CA GLY A 532 11.02 -10.66 -24.92
C GLY A 532 12.34 -11.13 -24.34
N ILE A 533 12.65 -10.73 -23.10
CA ILE A 533 13.88 -11.15 -22.41
C ILE A 533 13.75 -12.61 -22.02
N ASN A 534 14.67 -13.44 -22.52
CA ASN A 534 14.66 -14.87 -22.20
C ASN A 534 15.01 -15.11 -20.72
N THR A 535 14.02 -15.56 -19.98
CA THR A 535 14.14 -15.89 -18.57
C THR A 535 14.16 -17.39 -18.27
N THR A 536 14.19 -18.25 -19.29
CA THR A 536 14.11 -19.71 -19.16
C THR A 536 15.44 -20.39 -18.73
N GLY A 537 16.54 -19.63 -18.65
CA GLY A 537 17.84 -20.15 -18.23
C GLY A 537 17.96 -20.41 -16.72
N LYS A 538 19.03 -21.15 -16.34
CA LYS A 538 19.37 -21.37 -14.92
C LYS A 538 19.88 -20.12 -14.20
N SER A 539 20.07 -18.98 -14.90
CA SER A 539 20.53 -17.74 -14.29
C SER A 539 19.43 -17.15 -13.42
N ALA A 540 19.72 -16.96 -12.15
CA ALA A 540 18.84 -16.24 -11.23
C ALA A 540 18.83 -14.73 -11.51
N VAL A 541 19.76 -14.19 -12.31
CA VAL A 541 19.91 -12.75 -12.59
C VAL A 541 19.41 -12.44 -13.99
N VAL A 542 18.47 -11.51 -14.08
CA VAL A 542 17.88 -10.99 -15.32
C VAL A 542 18.29 -9.53 -15.47
N HIS A 543 19.03 -9.21 -16.52
CA HIS A 543 19.38 -7.82 -16.85
C HIS A 543 18.33 -7.22 -17.78
N ILE A 544 17.72 -6.12 -17.35
CA ILE A 544 16.75 -5.36 -18.15
C ILE A 544 17.53 -4.26 -18.87
N PRO A 545 17.58 -4.27 -20.21
CA PRO A 545 18.26 -3.22 -20.96
C PRO A 545 17.53 -1.88 -20.84
N PRO A 546 18.24 -0.74 -20.94
CA PRO A 546 17.66 0.59 -20.78
C PRO A 546 16.90 1.07 -22.03
N VAL A 547 16.06 0.20 -22.61
CA VAL A 547 15.24 0.51 -23.79
C VAL A 547 13.97 1.27 -23.43
N LEU A 548 13.57 1.20 -22.16
CA LEU A 548 12.45 1.91 -21.59
C LEU A 548 12.89 2.53 -20.25
N PRO A 549 12.62 3.82 -20.00
CA PRO A 549 12.87 4.44 -18.71
C PRO A 549 12.13 3.71 -17.58
N ILE A 550 12.87 3.23 -16.59
CA ILE A 550 12.34 2.58 -15.39
C ILE A 550 12.77 3.41 -14.19
N GLY A 551 11.81 3.86 -13.40
CA GLY A 551 12.04 4.58 -12.15
C GLY A 551 11.34 3.89 -10.99
N ILE A 552 12.09 3.39 -10.02
CA ILE A 552 11.54 2.78 -8.81
C ILE A 552 12.04 3.56 -7.60
N LEU A 553 11.12 4.03 -6.79
CA LEU A 553 11.38 4.79 -5.57
C LEU A 553 10.61 4.18 -4.42
N PHE A 554 11.31 3.87 -3.33
CA PHE A 554 10.67 3.41 -2.11
C PHE A 554 10.97 4.36 -0.96
N TYR A 555 9.93 4.81 -0.26
CA TYR A 555 10.13 5.48 1.01
C TYR A 555 9.88 4.52 2.17
N THR A 556 10.70 4.65 3.21
CA THR A 556 10.62 3.81 4.40
C THR A 556 9.36 4.15 5.21
N SER A 557 8.41 3.23 5.27
CA SER A 557 7.19 3.36 6.07
C SER A 557 7.25 2.62 7.40
N ASP A 558 8.08 1.59 7.48
CA ASP A 558 8.23 0.74 8.66
C ASP A 558 9.58 0.00 8.64
N THR A 559 9.77 -0.86 9.63
CA THR A 559 10.94 -1.74 9.70
C THR A 559 10.48 -3.15 10.02
N PRO A 560 11.06 -4.18 9.38
CA PRO A 560 10.69 -5.56 9.63
C PRO A 560 11.09 -6.05 11.03
N TYR A 561 11.90 -5.28 11.76
CA TYR A 561 12.36 -5.61 13.11
C TYR A 561 11.44 -5.14 14.24
N ASN A 562 10.54 -4.20 13.98
CA ASN A 562 9.77 -3.55 15.02
C ASN A 562 8.34 -3.23 14.61
N LEU A 563 7.41 -4.16 14.89
CA LEU A 563 5.97 -3.98 14.69
C LEU A 563 5.41 -2.70 15.30
N ARG A 564 5.94 -2.29 16.47
CA ARG A 564 5.47 -1.10 17.16
C ARG A 564 5.72 0.16 16.36
N ALA A 565 6.86 0.24 15.66
CA ALA A 565 7.14 1.36 14.76
C ALA A 565 6.15 1.37 13.58
N SER A 566 5.87 0.19 12.99
CA SER A 566 4.89 0.02 11.91
C SER A 566 3.46 0.41 12.35
N LEU A 567 3.05 0.04 13.57
CA LEU A 567 1.72 0.37 14.11
C LEU A 567 1.58 1.85 14.50
N LEU A 568 2.67 2.47 14.97
CA LEU A 568 2.70 3.89 15.30
C LEU A 568 2.75 4.78 14.05
N SER A 569 3.21 4.26 12.93
CA SER A 569 3.20 4.95 11.62
C SER A 569 1.80 5.09 11.01
N ARG A 570 0.74 4.95 11.79
CA ARG A 570 -0.66 5.15 11.36
C ARG A 570 -0.92 6.53 10.75
N ARG A 571 -0.20 7.53 11.23
CA ARG A 571 0.02 8.77 10.51
C ARG A 571 1.40 8.64 9.89
N LEU A 572 1.49 8.67 8.57
CA LEU A 572 2.75 8.97 7.90
C LEU A 572 3.28 10.22 8.62
N GLY A 573 4.22 10.05 9.53
CA GLY A 573 4.82 11.20 10.19
C GLY A 573 5.31 12.15 9.10
N LEU A 574 5.50 13.40 9.39
CA LEU A 574 5.95 14.42 8.42
C LEU A 574 7.10 13.95 7.52
N LYS A 575 7.95 13.06 8.01
CA LYS A 575 9.03 12.42 7.24
C LYS A 575 8.52 11.59 6.06
N GLY A 576 7.44 10.84 6.23
CA GLY A 576 6.84 10.08 5.12
C GLY A 576 6.12 10.98 4.12
N ILE A 577 5.63 12.15 4.56
CA ILE A 577 5.00 13.14 3.68
C ILE A 577 6.05 13.76 2.77
N GLU A 578 7.16 14.25 3.36
CA GLU A 578 8.29 14.80 2.61
C GLU A 578 8.76 13.79 1.54
N ALA A 579 9.05 12.56 1.94
CA ALA A 579 9.51 11.53 1.02
C ALA A 579 8.50 11.25 -0.11
N THR A 580 7.19 11.16 0.21
CA THR A 580 6.14 10.94 -0.80
C THR A 580 6.11 12.05 -1.84
N TYR A 581 6.14 13.31 -1.39
CA TYR A 581 6.08 14.45 -2.31
C TYR A 581 7.40 14.70 -3.03
N ALA A 582 8.55 14.43 -2.42
CA ALA A 582 9.85 14.45 -3.10
C ALA A 582 9.90 13.45 -4.25
N CYS A 583 9.49 12.20 -4.01
CA CYS A 583 9.40 11.17 -5.06
C CYS A 583 8.40 11.55 -6.15
N SER A 584 7.23 12.08 -5.79
CA SER A 584 6.21 12.49 -6.76
C SER A 584 6.66 13.67 -7.63
N ARG A 585 7.39 14.65 -7.06
CA ARG A 585 8.02 15.74 -7.83
C ARG A 585 9.09 15.21 -8.78
N ALA A 586 9.93 14.27 -8.33
CA ALA A 586 10.95 13.66 -9.17
C ALA A 586 10.31 12.93 -10.37
N ILE A 587 9.24 12.18 -10.16
CA ILE A 587 8.49 11.49 -11.24
C ILE A 587 7.93 12.52 -12.23
N LEU A 588 7.20 13.53 -11.76
CA LEU A 588 6.63 14.56 -12.64
C LEU A 588 7.71 15.34 -13.39
N THR A 589 8.82 15.68 -12.73
CA THR A 589 9.96 16.36 -13.38
C THR A 589 10.57 15.48 -14.48
N ALA A 590 10.76 14.18 -14.24
CA ALA A 590 11.27 13.25 -15.25
C ALA A 590 10.32 13.14 -16.46
N VAL A 591 9.02 13.02 -16.23
CA VAL A 591 7.99 12.99 -17.28
C VAL A 591 8.00 14.28 -18.09
N LEU A 592 8.00 15.44 -17.45
CA LEU A 592 7.94 16.74 -18.13
C LEU A 592 9.26 17.09 -18.86
N THR A 593 10.41 16.64 -18.34
CA THR A 593 11.70 16.82 -19.02
C THR A 593 11.77 15.97 -20.29
N ASN A 594 11.32 14.71 -20.23
CA ASN A 594 11.26 13.85 -21.41
C ASN A 594 10.30 14.40 -22.47
N LEU A 595 9.19 15.01 -22.08
CA LEU A 595 8.24 15.64 -22.98
C LEU A 595 8.88 16.77 -23.79
N ARG A 596 9.75 17.60 -23.18
CA ARG A 596 10.48 18.67 -23.88
C ARG A 596 11.49 18.13 -24.88
N LEU A 597 12.25 17.12 -24.49
CA LEU A 597 13.22 16.47 -25.38
C LEU A 597 12.54 15.89 -26.62
N LEU A 598 11.29 15.42 -26.49
CA LEU A 598 10.49 14.93 -27.63
C LEU A 598 9.95 16.06 -28.51
N ASN A 599 9.72 17.25 -27.95
CA ASN A 599 9.21 18.43 -28.68
C ASN A 599 10.32 19.31 -29.28
N GLY A 600 11.60 19.01 -29.03
CA GLY A 600 12.74 19.71 -29.61
C GLY A 600 13.02 21.09 -28.99
N ASP A 601 12.55 21.31 -27.74
CA ASP A 601 12.82 22.53 -26.94
C ASP A 601 14.09 22.39 -26.08
#